data_3b177d959ec937c883db4cafea94c279
#
_entry.id   3b177d959ec937c883db4cafea94c279
#
_cell.length_a   1.000
_cell.length_b   1.000
_cell.length_c   1.000
_cell.angle_alpha   90.00
_cell.angle_beta   90.00
_cell.angle_gamma   90.00
#
_symmetry.space_group_name_H-M   'P 1'
#
loop_
_entity.id
_entity.type
_entity.pdbx_description
1 polymer ?
#
loop_
_entity_poly.entity_id
_entity_poly.type
_entity_poly.pdbx_seq_one_letter_code
_entity_poly.pdbx_strand_id
1 'polypeptide(L)' 'MRKNEYFVHESSYVDENVVIGAETKVWHFSHIQSGARIGKNTTIGQNVNIANNVIIGKSVKIQNNVSIYE' A
#
# COMPACT_ATOMS: atom_id res chain seq x y z
N MET A 1 -9.42 16.34 3.07
CA MET A 1 -8.14 15.64 2.91
C MET A 1 -7.23 16.42 1.97
N ARG A 2 -5.97 16.52 2.32
CA ARG A 2 -5.02 17.23 1.47
C ARG A 2 -4.60 16.36 0.31
N LYS A 3 -4.18 16.99 -0.78
CA LYS A 3 -3.83 16.29 -2.01
C LYS A 3 -2.72 15.28 -1.84
N ASN A 4 -1.79 15.53 -0.90
CA ASN A 4 -0.61 14.68 -0.74
C ASN A 4 -0.82 13.55 0.22
N GLU A 5 -2.01 13.42 0.76
CA GLU A 5 -2.23 12.42 1.80
C GLU A 5 -2.71 11.11 1.23
N TYR A 6 -2.36 10.07 1.90
CA TYR A 6 -2.86 8.74 1.62
C TYR A 6 -3.58 8.23 2.86
N PHE A 7 -4.32 7.14 2.70
CA PHE A 7 -5.06 6.55 3.81
C PHE A 7 -4.56 5.13 4.09
N VAL A 8 -4.30 4.84 5.35
CA VAL A 8 -3.99 3.49 5.80
C VAL A 8 -4.94 3.18 6.95
N HIS A 9 -5.74 2.12 6.80
CA HIS A 9 -6.64 1.72 7.86
C HIS A 9 -5.82 1.32 9.09
N GLU A 10 -6.35 1.59 10.27
CA GLU A 10 -5.59 1.38 11.50
C GLU A 10 -5.21 -0.08 11.73
N SER A 11 -5.92 -1.03 11.14
CA SER A 11 -5.59 -2.44 11.27
C SER A 11 -4.43 -2.88 10.39
N SER A 12 -4.00 -2.04 9.46
CA SER A 12 -2.91 -2.38 8.56
C SER A 12 -1.59 -1.88 9.11
N TYR A 13 -0.53 -2.56 8.73
CA TYR A 13 0.79 -2.21 9.21
C TYR A 13 1.71 -1.83 8.06
N VAL A 14 2.34 -0.68 8.20
CA VAL A 14 3.28 -0.18 7.20
C VAL A 14 4.64 -0.07 7.88
N ASP A 15 5.61 -0.81 7.36
CA ASP A 15 6.96 -0.79 7.91
C ASP A 15 7.63 0.55 7.62
N GLU A 16 8.81 0.75 8.22
CA GLU A 16 9.61 1.92 7.95
C GLU A 16 10.11 1.92 6.52
N ASN A 17 10.44 3.10 6.02
CA ASN A 17 11.03 3.27 4.70
C ASN A 17 10.11 2.84 3.56
N VAL A 18 8.82 2.97 3.75
CA VAL A 18 7.82 2.75 2.72
C VAL A 18 7.38 4.10 2.17
N VAL A 19 7.27 4.19 0.86
CA VAL A 19 6.78 5.39 0.21
C VAL A 19 5.40 5.10 -0.37
N ILE A 20 4.42 5.89 0.01
CA ILE A 20 3.04 5.73 -0.47
C ILE A 20 2.61 7.02 -1.13
N GLY A 21 2.18 6.93 -2.37
CA GLY A 21 1.77 8.09 -3.12
C GLY A 21 0.44 8.67 -2.65
N ALA A 22 0.17 9.89 -3.09
CA ALA A 22 -1.04 10.62 -2.71
C ALA A 22 -2.29 9.85 -3.12
N GLU A 23 -3.31 9.93 -2.29
CA GLU A 23 -4.64 9.36 -2.55
C GLU A 23 -4.67 7.85 -2.71
N THR A 24 -3.62 7.18 -2.30
CA THR A 24 -3.59 5.74 -2.20
C THR A 24 -4.32 5.32 -0.94
N LYS A 25 -5.02 4.19 -1.01
CA LYS A 25 -5.79 3.68 0.14
C LYS A 25 -5.37 2.26 0.43
N VAL A 26 -5.06 2.01 1.69
CA VAL A 26 -4.73 0.67 2.18
C VAL A 26 -5.81 0.27 3.15
N TRP A 27 -6.51 -0.80 2.85
CA TRP A 27 -7.66 -1.21 3.66
C TRP A 27 -7.23 -2.12 4.80
N HIS A 28 -8.06 -3.08 5.20
CA HIS A 28 -7.91 -3.79 6.48
C HIS A 28 -6.84 -4.88 6.43
N PHE A 29 -6.10 -5.01 7.52
CA PHE A 29 -5.23 -6.16 7.78
C PHE A 29 -4.19 -6.41 6.71
N SER A 30 -3.72 -5.36 6.08
CA SER A 30 -2.66 -5.47 5.07
C SER A 30 -1.31 -5.11 5.69
N HIS A 31 -0.25 -5.65 5.13
CA HIS A 31 1.09 -5.39 5.60
C HIS A 31 1.96 -4.97 4.43
N ILE A 32 2.56 -3.81 4.54
CA ILE A 32 3.45 -3.28 3.52
C ILE A 32 4.84 -3.25 4.11
N GLN A 33 5.73 -4.05 3.52
CA GLN A 33 7.04 -4.26 4.10
C GLN A 33 8.04 -3.19 3.67
N SER A 34 9.13 -3.14 4.42
CA SER A 34 10.13 -2.10 4.30
C SER A 34 10.66 -1.95 2.89
N GLY A 35 10.85 -0.73 2.46
CA GLY A 35 11.42 -0.43 1.15
C GLY A 35 10.42 -0.46 0.01
N ALA A 36 9.19 -0.86 0.25
CA ALA A 36 8.18 -0.87 -0.80
C ALA A 36 7.84 0.54 -1.24
N ARG A 37 7.47 0.69 -2.50
CA ARG A 37 7.08 1.97 -3.06
C ARG A 37 5.76 1.81 -3.79
N ILE A 38 4.77 2.57 -3.39
CA ILE A 38 3.43 2.47 -3.95
C ILE A 38 3.08 3.80 -4.59
N GLY A 39 2.71 3.76 -5.85
CA GLY A 39 2.37 4.96 -6.59
C GLY A 39 1.06 5.57 -6.11
N LYS A 40 0.75 6.73 -6.64
CA LYS A 40 -0.42 7.49 -6.21
C LYS A 40 -1.70 6.85 -6.75
N ASN A 41 -2.80 7.15 -6.08
CA ASN A 41 -4.13 6.78 -6.52
C ASN A 41 -4.29 5.27 -6.69
N THR A 42 -3.61 4.51 -5.85
CA THR A 42 -3.63 3.05 -5.86
C THR A 42 -4.53 2.58 -4.71
N THR A 43 -5.23 1.48 -4.92
CA THR A 43 -6.07 0.90 -3.88
C THR A 43 -5.53 -0.47 -3.53
N ILE A 44 -5.23 -0.66 -2.25
CA ILE A 44 -4.77 -1.94 -1.74
C ILE A 44 -5.88 -2.50 -0.87
N GLY A 45 -6.41 -3.66 -1.26
CA GLY A 45 -7.53 -4.28 -0.57
C GLY A 45 -7.14 -4.81 0.78
N GLN A 46 -7.99 -5.66 1.34
CA GLN A 46 -7.72 -6.18 2.66
C GLN A 46 -6.90 -7.46 2.59
N ASN A 47 -6.15 -7.69 3.64
CA ASN A 47 -5.33 -8.91 3.78
C ASN A 47 -4.36 -9.08 2.61
N VAL A 48 -3.70 -7.97 2.26
CA VAL A 48 -2.72 -7.93 1.18
C VAL A 48 -1.34 -7.83 1.80
N ASN A 49 -0.39 -8.57 1.27
CA ASN A 49 1.00 -8.48 1.72
C ASN A 49 1.87 -7.97 0.58
N ILE A 50 2.53 -6.85 0.80
CA ILE A 50 3.47 -6.28 -0.15
C ILE A 50 4.86 -6.50 0.41
N ALA A 51 5.66 -7.32 -0.27
CA ALA A 51 6.97 -7.69 0.24
C ALA A 51 7.98 -6.55 0.17
N ASN A 52 9.15 -6.79 0.74
CA ASN A 52 10.21 -5.78 0.76
C ASN A 52 10.56 -5.33 -0.64
N ASN A 53 10.76 -4.03 -0.78
CA ASN A 53 11.29 -3.41 -2.00
C ASN A 53 10.42 -3.58 -3.24
N VAL A 54 9.18 -3.98 -3.09
CA VAL A 54 8.25 -4.09 -4.22
C VAL A 54 7.87 -2.69 -4.68
N ILE A 55 7.77 -2.51 -5.99
CA ILE A 55 7.36 -1.24 -6.56
C ILE A 55 6.02 -1.44 -7.25
N ILE A 56 5.03 -0.67 -6.80
CA ILE A 56 3.68 -0.69 -7.36
C ILE A 56 3.44 0.65 -8.05
N GLY A 57 2.98 0.60 -9.28
CA GLY A 57 2.75 1.82 -10.04
C GLY A 57 1.55 2.61 -9.54
N LYS A 58 1.20 3.63 -10.29
CA LYS A 58 0.07 4.48 -9.95
C LYS A 58 -1.23 3.89 -10.49
N SER A 59 -2.33 4.22 -9.82
CA SER A 59 -3.68 3.86 -10.26
C SER A 59 -3.86 2.35 -10.41
N VAL A 60 -3.20 1.58 -9.54
CA VAL A 60 -3.30 0.12 -9.52
C VAL A 60 -4.34 -0.27 -8.49
N LYS A 61 -5.11 -1.30 -8.78
CA LYS A 61 -6.06 -1.85 -7.82
C LYS A 61 -5.63 -3.27 -7.47
N ILE A 62 -5.33 -3.50 -6.21
CA ILE A 62 -4.92 -4.81 -5.72
C ILE A 62 -6.08 -5.38 -4.94
N GLN A 63 -6.57 -6.54 -5.37
CA GLN A 63 -7.71 -7.19 -4.76
C GLN A 63 -7.33 -7.77 -3.39
N ASN A 64 -8.32 -8.33 -2.72
CA ASN A 64 -8.13 -8.90 -1.39
C ASN A 64 -7.32 -10.18 -1.44
N ASN A 65 -6.60 -10.46 -0.35
CA ASN A 65 -5.89 -11.72 -0.14
C ASN A 65 -4.78 -11.97 -1.18
N VAL A 66 -4.11 -10.90 -1.61
CA VAL A 66 -3.04 -10.99 -2.60
C VAL A 66 -1.70 -10.79 -1.91
N SER A 67 -0.71 -11.59 -2.31
CA SER A 67 0.66 -11.40 -1.86
C SER A 67 1.51 -11.03 -3.08
N ILE A 68 2.27 -9.95 -2.96
CA ILE A 68 3.11 -9.48 -4.04
C ILE A 68 4.55 -9.52 -3.58
N TYR A 69 5.39 -10.21 -4.33
CA TYR A 69 6.80 -10.37 -4.02
C TYR A 69 7.67 -9.68 -5.05
N GLU A 70 8.87 -9.40 -4.61
CA GLU A 70 9.87 -8.73 -5.43
C GLU A 70 10.22 -9.55 -6.68
#